data_bf813b561303f9e86955692828a042d5
#
_entry.id   bf813b561303f9e86955692828a042d5
#
_cell.length_a   1.000
_cell.length_b   1.000
_cell.length_c   1.000
_cell.angle_alpha   90.00
_cell.angle_beta   90.00
_cell.angle_gamma   90.00
#
_symmetry.space_group_name_H-M   'P 1'
#
loop_
_entity.id
_entity.type
_entity.pdbx_description
1 polymer ?
#
loop_
_entity_poly.entity_id
_entity_poly.type
_entity_poly.pdbx_seq_one_letter_code
_entity_poly.pdbx_strand_id
1 'polypeptide(L)'
;KLYDDIEKYIYGNSFDKVLILYGLRRTGKTTLIRQIIHSMNAEDRSKVAFVQTASINTLSDINKDLKNLWHRGFKYVFIDEVTLMEDFIEGAALLSDVYAAMGMKIVLSGTDSLSFLFAEDEQLYDGCIILHTTFIPFKEFRELLEINDIDEFIKYGGTLSPSGIDYNSSVFNSPKTTEDYINSSIAHNIQHSLKFYQHESHFRSLRELYEKHELTNAISRVVE
;
A
#
# COMPACT_ATOMS: atom_id res chain seq x y z
N LYS A 1 -6.24 -9.82 -12.52
CA LYS A 1 -5.52 -8.62 -13.01
C LYS A 1 -4.40 -8.20 -12.05
N LEU A 2 -4.69 -7.80 -10.79
CA LEU A 2 -3.65 -7.41 -9.83
C LEU A 2 -2.62 -8.53 -9.59
N TYR A 3 -3.09 -9.77 -9.44
CA TYR A 3 -2.23 -10.94 -9.31
C TYR A 3 -1.25 -11.04 -10.48
N ASP A 4 -1.76 -10.99 -11.72
CA ASP A 4 -0.94 -11.11 -12.94
C ASP A 4 0.06 -9.94 -13.08
N ASP A 5 -0.32 -8.74 -12.64
CA ASP A 5 0.56 -7.57 -12.69
C ASP A 5 1.72 -7.70 -11.68
N ILE A 6 1.46 -8.24 -10.48
CA ILE A 6 2.51 -8.54 -9.50
C ILE A 6 3.42 -9.66 -10.02
N GLU A 7 2.85 -10.72 -10.59
CA GLU A 7 3.61 -11.83 -11.15
C GLU A 7 4.52 -11.38 -12.30
N LYS A 8 4.03 -10.51 -13.19
CA LYS A 8 4.83 -9.88 -14.24
C LYS A 8 5.99 -9.04 -13.67
N TYR A 9 5.77 -8.34 -12.57
CA TYR A 9 6.85 -7.61 -11.92
C TYR A 9 7.89 -8.56 -11.33
N ILE A 10 7.47 -9.61 -10.62
CA ILE A 10 8.36 -10.56 -9.96
C ILE A 10 9.25 -11.28 -10.96
N TYR A 11 8.69 -11.77 -12.07
CA TYR A 11 9.40 -12.56 -13.07
C TYR A 11 9.86 -11.76 -14.30
N GLY A 12 9.44 -10.50 -14.39
CA GLY A 12 9.80 -9.62 -15.50
C GLY A 12 11.14 -8.90 -15.32
N ASN A 13 11.49 -8.14 -16.35
CA ASN A 13 12.74 -7.39 -16.43
C ASN A 13 12.67 -5.98 -15.83
N SER A 14 11.75 -5.74 -14.90
CA SER A 14 11.67 -4.47 -14.17
C SER A 14 12.78 -4.42 -13.13
N PHE A 15 13.99 -4.13 -13.58
CA PHE A 15 15.14 -3.83 -12.72
C PHE A 15 15.00 -2.37 -12.27
N ASP A 16 15.60 -2.02 -11.12
CA ASP A 16 15.60 -0.67 -10.56
C ASP A 16 14.22 -0.11 -10.11
N LYS A 17 13.18 -0.90 -10.16
CA LYS A 17 11.85 -0.48 -9.71
C LYS A 17 11.38 -1.32 -8.53
N VAL A 18 10.68 -0.66 -7.61
CA VAL A 18 9.88 -1.32 -6.57
C VAL A 18 8.41 -1.39 -7.01
N LEU A 19 7.68 -2.39 -6.54
CA LEU A 19 6.24 -2.46 -6.75
C LEU A 19 5.51 -2.03 -5.49
N ILE A 20 4.60 -1.08 -5.61
CA ILE A 20 3.77 -0.56 -4.53
C ILE A 20 2.34 -1.05 -4.70
N LEU A 21 1.84 -1.75 -3.69
CA LEU A 21 0.46 -2.22 -3.59
C LEU A 21 -0.26 -1.45 -2.49
N TYR A 22 -1.05 -0.47 -2.84
CA TYR A 22 -1.73 0.36 -1.86
C TYR A 22 -3.26 0.31 -1.97
N GLY A 23 -3.93 0.73 -0.93
CA GLY A 23 -5.40 0.83 -0.85
C GLY A 23 -5.90 0.63 0.56
N LEU A 24 -7.20 0.81 0.75
CA LEU A 24 -7.84 0.75 2.06
C LEU A 24 -7.56 -0.57 2.80
N ARG A 25 -7.71 -0.54 4.10
CA ARG A 25 -7.66 -1.76 4.92
C ARG A 25 -8.70 -2.76 4.44
N ARG A 26 -8.38 -4.06 4.57
CA ARG A 26 -9.27 -5.18 4.22
C ARG A 26 -9.61 -5.34 2.74
N THR A 27 -8.91 -4.65 1.84
CA THR A 27 -9.03 -4.87 0.38
C THR A 27 -8.20 -6.07 -0.12
N GLY A 28 -7.62 -6.85 0.79
CA GLY A 28 -6.95 -8.10 0.46
C GLY A 28 -5.46 -7.99 0.10
N LYS A 29 -4.79 -6.85 0.33
CA LYS A 29 -3.36 -6.67 0.00
C LYS A 29 -2.46 -7.78 0.55
N THR A 30 -2.47 -7.97 1.87
CA THR A 30 -1.67 -9.02 2.53
C THR A 30 -2.06 -10.43 2.06
N THR A 31 -3.34 -10.68 1.81
CA THR A 31 -3.83 -11.96 1.26
C THR A 31 -3.26 -12.20 -0.13
N LEU A 32 -3.31 -11.19 -1.00
CA LEU A 32 -2.77 -11.24 -2.35
C LEU A 32 -1.25 -11.51 -2.34
N ILE A 33 -0.50 -10.83 -1.49
CA ILE A 33 0.94 -11.09 -1.29
C ILE A 33 1.18 -12.54 -0.88
N ARG A 34 0.44 -13.06 0.09
CA ARG A 34 0.58 -14.45 0.55
C ARG A 34 0.23 -15.45 -0.53
N GLN A 35 -0.79 -15.20 -1.35
CA GLN A 35 -1.14 -16.03 -2.50
C GLN A 35 0.01 -16.07 -3.52
N ILE A 36 0.59 -14.93 -3.85
CA ILE A 36 1.76 -14.84 -4.75
C ILE A 36 2.92 -15.67 -4.20
N ILE A 37 3.28 -15.48 -2.93
CA ILE A 37 4.37 -16.24 -2.31
C ILE A 37 4.09 -17.75 -2.34
N HIS A 38 2.84 -18.14 -2.09
CA HIS A 38 2.46 -19.54 -2.09
C HIS A 38 2.51 -20.19 -3.48
N SER A 39 2.20 -19.44 -4.54
CA SER A 39 2.24 -19.91 -5.93
C SER A 39 3.64 -20.01 -6.52
N MET A 40 4.64 -19.37 -5.89
CA MET A 40 6.02 -19.45 -6.35
C MET A 40 6.54 -20.89 -6.29
N ASN A 41 7.37 -21.28 -7.24
CA ASN A 41 8.07 -22.56 -7.20
C ASN A 41 8.96 -22.68 -5.94
N ALA A 42 9.36 -23.89 -5.59
CA ALA A 42 10.09 -24.14 -4.35
C ALA A 42 11.45 -23.43 -4.29
N GLU A 43 12.14 -23.28 -5.41
CA GLU A 43 13.44 -22.60 -5.48
C GLU A 43 13.29 -21.09 -5.21
N ASP A 44 12.39 -20.42 -5.93
CA ASP A 44 12.15 -18.99 -5.74
C ASP A 44 11.60 -18.70 -4.36
N ARG A 45 10.66 -19.51 -3.88
CA ARG A 45 10.07 -19.37 -2.54
C ARG A 45 11.11 -19.48 -1.42
N SER A 46 12.16 -20.29 -1.61
CA SER A 46 13.27 -20.37 -0.64
C SER A 46 14.09 -19.07 -0.53
N LYS A 47 13.96 -18.17 -1.51
CA LYS A 47 14.62 -16.86 -1.59
C LYS A 47 13.67 -15.69 -1.27
N VAL A 48 12.49 -15.98 -0.69
CA VAL A 48 11.50 -14.97 -0.31
C VAL A 48 11.66 -14.57 1.14
N ALA A 49 11.63 -13.28 1.41
CA ALA A 49 11.44 -12.72 2.75
C ALA A 49 10.12 -11.93 2.80
N PHE A 50 9.37 -12.11 3.88
CA PHE A 50 8.18 -11.31 4.20
C PHE A 50 8.44 -10.57 5.51
N VAL A 51 8.39 -9.24 5.46
CA VAL A 51 8.62 -8.34 6.57
C VAL A 51 7.33 -7.57 6.82
N GLN A 52 6.84 -7.59 8.04
CA GLN A 52 5.71 -6.76 8.46
C GLN A 52 6.24 -5.62 9.32
N THR A 53 5.96 -4.39 8.93
CA THR A 53 6.38 -3.21 9.67
C THR A 53 5.37 -2.80 10.73
N ALA A 54 5.84 -2.04 11.69
CA ALA A 54 5.04 -1.40 12.74
C ALA A 54 5.51 0.06 12.89
N SER A 55 4.72 0.88 13.57
CA SER A 55 5.04 2.31 13.78
C SER A 55 6.34 2.59 14.55
N ILE A 56 6.88 1.59 15.23
CA ILE A 56 8.17 1.69 15.93
C ILE A 56 9.38 1.41 15.02
N ASN A 57 9.16 0.87 13.83
CA ASN A 57 10.22 0.59 12.87
C ASN A 57 10.60 1.85 12.10
N THR A 58 11.85 1.90 11.68
CA THR A 58 12.41 2.96 10.84
C THR A 58 12.94 2.39 9.53
N LEU A 59 13.13 3.22 8.53
CA LEU A 59 13.82 2.82 7.30
C LEU A 59 15.26 2.35 7.55
N SER A 60 15.90 2.87 8.60
CA SER A 60 17.23 2.36 9.03
C SER A 60 17.18 0.88 9.44
N ASP A 61 16.09 0.45 10.10
CA ASP A 61 15.92 -0.96 10.47
C ASP A 61 15.67 -1.81 9.23
N ILE A 62 14.79 -1.37 8.35
CA ILE A 62 14.55 -2.04 7.05
C ILE A 62 15.84 -2.13 6.23
N ASN A 63 16.65 -1.08 6.19
CA ASN A 63 17.93 -1.09 5.49
C ASN A 63 18.90 -2.16 6.04
N LYS A 64 19.00 -2.30 7.36
CA LYS A 64 19.80 -3.36 8.00
C LYS A 64 19.29 -4.75 7.61
N ASP A 65 17.97 -4.93 7.66
CA ASP A 65 17.33 -6.20 7.29
C ASP A 65 17.56 -6.54 5.82
N LEU A 66 17.33 -5.60 4.91
CA LEU A 66 17.55 -5.79 3.47
C LEU A 66 19.01 -6.12 3.16
N LYS A 67 19.96 -5.45 3.80
CA LYS A 67 21.39 -5.76 3.65
C LYS A 67 21.71 -7.19 4.09
N ASN A 68 21.18 -7.62 5.22
CA ASN A 68 21.34 -9.00 5.70
C ASN A 68 20.70 -10.03 4.76
N LEU A 69 19.48 -9.74 4.30
CA LEU A 69 18.76 -10.61 3.36
C LEU A 69 19.52 -10.73 2.04
N TRP A 70 20.03 -9.62 1.50
CA TRP A 70 20.85 -9.62 0.29
C TRP A 70 22.10 -10.53 0.42
N HIS A 71 22.85 -10.36 1.51
CA HIS A 71 24.05 -11.19 1.75
C HIS A 71 23.74 -12.68 1.93
N ARG A 72 22.53 -13.02 2.35
CA ARG A 72 22.05 -14.39 2.48
C ARG A 72 21.43 -14.96 1.20
N GLY A 73 21.42 -14.18 0.10
CA GLY A 73 20.91 -14.62 -1.19
C GLY A 73 19.39 -14.54 -1.37
N PHE A 74 18.69 -13.80 -0.51
CA PHE A 74 17.28 -13.52 -0.73
C PHE A 74 17.11 -12.60 -1.93
N LYS A 75 16.11 -12.91 -2.77
CA LYS A 75 15.88 -12.22 -4.03
C LYS A 75 14.53 -11.46 -4.05
N TYR A 76 13.54 -11.98 -3.35
CA TYR A 76 12.18 -11.45 -3.34
C TYR A 76 11.85 -10.97 -1.93
N VAL A 77 11.55 -9.70 -1.77
CA VAL A 77 11.23 -9.12 -0.45
C VAL A 77 9.88 -8.44 -0.52
N PHE A 78 8.99 -8.86 0.37
CA PHE A 78 7.67 -8.28 0.54
C PHE A 78 7.66 -7.55 1.88
N ILE A 79 7.37 -6.24 1.87
CA ILE A 79 7.33 -5.41 3.07
C ILE A 79 5.90 -4.88 3.22
N ASP A 80 5.20 -5.37 4.23
CA ASP A 80 3.80 -5.05 4.47
C ASP A 80 3.66 -3.90 5.47
N GLU A 81 2.67 -3.03 5.23
CA GLU A 81 2.31 -1.86 6.04
C GLU A 81 3.44 -0.81 6.18
N VAL A 82 4.24 -0.58 5.12
CA VAL A 82 5.39 0.36 5.15
C VAL A 82 4.99 1.79 5.53
N THR A 83 3.77 2.20 5.26
CA THR A 83 3.25 3.53 5.59
C THR A 83 3.00 3.76 7.09
N LEU A 84 3.25 2.75 7.93
CA LEU A 84 3.29 2.93 9.38
C LEU A 84 4.59 3.57 9.88
N MET A 85 5.65 3.52 9.08
CA MET A 85 6.94 4.14 9.43
C MET A 85 6.90 5.63 9.13
N GLU A 86 7.29 6.45 10.10
CA GLU A 86 7.27 7.91 9.97
C GLU A 86 8.27 8.43 8.93
N ASP A 87 9.42 7.76 8.78
CA ASP A 87 10.50 8.13 7.87
C ASP A 87 10.40 7.48 6.48
N PHE A 88 9.25 6.86 6.15
CA PHE A 88 9.08 6.14 4.88
C PHE A 88 9.24 7.05 3.66
N ILE A 89 8.63 8.25 3.70
CA ILE A 89 8.61 9.17 2.54
C ILE A 89 10.04 9.59 2.20
N GLU A 90 10.81 10.07 3.19
CA GLU A 90 12.14 10.62 3.00
C GLU A 90 13.18 9.60 2.55
N GLY A 91 12.95 8.35 2.85
CA GLY A 91 13.94 7.29 2.60
C GLY A 91 13.53 6.26 1.55
N ALA A 92 12.39 6.45 0.90
CA ALA A 92 11.86 5.46 -0.05
C ALA A 92 12.81 5.21 -1.24
N ALA A 93 13.57 6.20 -1.68
CA ALA A 93 14.58 6.08 -2.76
C ALA A 93 15.60 4.97 -2.49
N LEU A 94 15.95 4.70 -1.22
CA LEU A 94 16.87 3.63 -0.86
C LEU A 94 16.42 2.27 -1.42
N LEU A 95 15.13 2.03 -1.46
CA LEU A 95 14.55 0.75 -1.87
C LEU A 95 14.71 0.53 -3.39
N SER A 96 14.50 1.56 -4.20
CA SER A 96 14.68 1.50 -5.65
C SER A 96 16.16 1.61 -6.05
N ASP A 97 16.83 2.67 -5.61
CA ASP A 97 18.15 3.06 -6.11
C ASP A 97 19.28 2.13 -5.63
N VAL A 98 19.07 1.47 -4.51
CA VAL A 98 20.06 0.54 -3.97
C VAL A 98 19.62 -0.91 -4.22
N TYR A 99 18.53 -1.34 -3.56
CA TYR A 99 18.21 -2.75 -3.52
C TYR A 99 17.55 -3.28 -4.80
N ALA A 100 16.61 -2.53 -5.38
CA ALA A 100 16.02 -2.96 -6.65
C ALA A 100 17.04 -2.86 -7.79
N ALA A 101 17.90 -1.83 -7.80
CA ALA A 101 18.99 -1.70 -8.74
C ALA A 101 20.04 -2.84 -8.63
N MET A 102 20.21 -3.40 -7.43
CA MET A 102 21.04 -4.61 -7.22
C MET A 102 20.35 -5.90 -7.68
N GLY A 103 19.09 -5.84 -8.10
CA GLY A 103 18.33 -6.98 -8.61
C GLY A 103 17.39 -7.64 -7.60
N MET A 104 17.17 -7.05 -6.42
CA MET A 104 16.08 -7.50 -5.53
C MET A 104 14.72 -7.10 -6.10
N LYS A 105 13.77 -7.99 -6.04
CA LYS A 105 12.36 -7.68 -6.32
C LYS A 105 11.67 -7.30 -5.02
N ILE A 106 11.31 -6.03 -4.89
CA ILE A 106 10.73 -5.47 -3.67
C ILE A 106 9.28 -5.10 -3.91
N VAL A 107 8.40 -5.68 -3.12
CA VAL A 107 6.96 -5.37 -3.12
C VAL A 107 6.62 -4.71 -1.79
N LEU A 108 6.15 -3.47 -1.85
CA LEU A 108 5.72 -2.69 -0.70
C LEU A 108 4.20 -2.72 -0.62
N SER A 109 3.63 -2.81 0.56
CA SER A 109 2.20 -2.58 0.75
C SER A 109 1.91 -1.63 1.89
N GLY A 110 0.79 -0.93 1.79
CA GLY A 110 0.34 -0.01 2.83
C GLY A 110 -1.07 0.51 2.58
N THR A 111 -1.60 1.19 3.58
CA THR A 111 -2.96 1.73 3.56
C THR A 111 -3.00 3.22 3.28
N ASP A 112 -1.94 3.94 3.57
CA ASP A 112 -1.87 5.39 3.38
C ASP A 112 -1.42 5.73 1.96
N SER A 113 -2.39 6.17 1.13
CA SER A 113 -2.13 6.54 -0.25
C SER A 113 -1.35 7.85 -0.40
N LEU A 114 -1.44 8.76 0.57
CA LEU A 114 -0.68 10.02 0.55
C LEU A 114 0.80 9.78 0.77
N SER A 115 1.16 8.91 1.71
CA SER A 115 2.56 8.51 1.91
C SER A 115 3.19 7.99 0.63
N PHE A 116 2.48 7.14 -0.12
CA PHE A 116 3.00 6.62 -1.38
C PHE A 116 3.07 7.69 -2.48
N LEU A 117 2.07 8.58 -2.53
CA LEU A 117 2.07 9.69 -3.48
C LEU A 117 3.27 10.62 -3.27
N PHE A 118 3.52 11.00 -2.02
CA PHE A 118 4.65 11.87 -1.69
C PHE A 118 5.98 11.16 -1.90
N ALA A 119 6.08 9.87 -1.55
CA ALA A 119 7.28 9.09 -1.81
C ALA A 119 7.55 8.93 -3.32
N GLU A 120 6.51 8.75 -4.14
CA GLU A 120 6.63 8.70 -5.61
C GLU A 120 7.14 10.03 -6.17
N ASP A 121 6.50 11.14 -5.78
CA ASP A 121 6.79 12.47 -6.34
C ASP A 121 8.20 12.97 -5.94
N GLU A 122 8.66 12.65 -4.74
CA GLU A 122 9.87 13.24 -4.18
C GLU A 122 11.09 12.33 -4.19
N GLN A 123 10.90 11.03 -4.04
CA GLN A 123 11.99 10.10 -3.80
C GLN A 123 12.07 8.99 -4.85
N LEU A 124 10.95 8.42 -5.24
CA LEU A 124 10.94 7.27 -6.13
C LEU A 124 10.90 7.67 -7.61
N TYR A 125 10.36 8.85 -7.94
CA TYR A 125 10.17 9.31 -9.31
C TYR A 125 9.58 8.19 -10.20
N ASP A 126 10.32 7.72 -11.21
CA ASP A 126 9.93 6.58 -12.04
C ASP A 126 10.44 5.21 -11.50
N GLY A 127 11.09 5.20 -10.33
CA GLY A 127 11.63 4.00 -9.64
C GLY A 127 10.56 3.10 -9.00
N CYS A 128 9.28 3.29 -9.32
CA CYS A 128 8.21 2.46 -8.78
C CYS A 128 7.16 2.10 -9.83
N ILE A 129 6.43 1.01 -9.54
CA ILE A 129 5.21 0.60 -10.23
C ILE A 129 4.10 0.60 -9.20
N ILE A 130 3.05 1.37 -9.43
CA ILE A 130 1.96 1.54 -8.46
C ILE A 130 0.74 0.73 -8.88
N LEU A 131 0.26 -0.11 -7.95
CA LEU A 131 -0.97 -0.88 -8.09
C LEU A 131 -1.94 -0.51 -6.96
N HIS A 132 -3.14 -0.11 -7.32
CA HIS A 132 -4.19 0.25 -6.37
C HIS A 132 -5.16 -0.91 -6.15
N THR A 133 -5.36 -1.32 -4.90
CA THR A 133 -6.42 -2.25 -4.51
C THR A 133 -7.69 -1.48 -4.21
N THR A 134 -8.78 -1.92 -4.82
CA THR A 134 -10.13 -1.40 -4.58
C THR A 134 -10.92 -2.40 -3.73
N PHE A 135 -12.10 -1.99 -3.31
CA PHE A 135 -13.08 -2.93 -2.79
C PHE A 135 -13.37 -4.03 -3.81
N ILE A 136 -13.67 -5.22 -3.30
CA ILE A 136 -14.00 -6.36 -4.14
C ILE A 136 -15.34 -6.07 -4.81
N PRO A 137 -15.44 -6.17 -6.15
CA PRO A 137 -16.71 -6.01 -6.85
C PRO A 137 -17.75 -7.03 -6.37
N PHE A 138 -19.03 -6.68 -6.36
CA PHE A 138 -20.10 -7.57 -5.90
C PHE A 138 -20.08 -8.95 -6.55
N LYS A 139 -19.76 -9.01 -7.84
CA LYS A 139 -19.63 -10.28 -8.56
C LYS A 139 -18.57 -11.18 -7.92
N GLU A 140 -17.37 -10.66 -7.67
CA GLU A 140 -16.28 -11.41 -7.05
C GLU A 140 -16.56 -11.72 -5.58
N PHE A 141 -17.16 -10.77 -4.85
CA PHE A 141 -17.59 -10.94 -3.48
C PHE A 141 -18.56 -12.12 -3.34
N ARG A 142 -19.56 -12.18 -4.22
CA ARG A 142 -20.53 -13.27 -4.28
C ARG A 142 -19.88 -14.63 -4.56
N GLU A 143 -18.94 -14.67 -5.50
CA GLU A 143 -18.24 -15.89 -5.90
C GLU A 143 -17.27 -16.39 -4.81
N LEU A 144 -16.59 -15.48 -4.10
CA LEU A 144 -15.59 -15.81 -3.09
C LEU A 144 -16.19 -16.15 -1.72
N LEU A 145 -17.26 -15.47 -1.34
CA LEU A 145 -17.85 -15.60 0.00
C LEU A 145 -19.21 -16.32 0.00
N GLU A 146 -19.71 -16.71 -1.19
CA GLU A 146 -21.03 -17.32 -1.38
C GLU A 146 -22.21 -16.47 -0.86
N ILE A 147 -22.00 -15.14 -0.77
CA ILE A 147 -23.00 -14.19 -0.31
C ILE A 147 -23.69 -13.58 -1.53
N ASN A 148 -24.99 -13.86 -1.69
CA ASN A 148 -25.79 -13.39 -2.82
C ASN A 148 -26.60 -12.12 -2.52
N ASP A 149 -26.57 -11.65 -1.29
CA ASP A 149 -27.32 -10.48 -0.83
C ASP A 149 -26.52 -9.18 -1.05
N ILE A 150 -27.13 -8.23 -1.76
CA ILE A 150 -26.52 -6.94 -2.04
C ILE A 150 -26.49 -6.05 -0.77
N ASP A 151 -27.44 -6.20 0.14
CA ASP A 151 -27.46 -5.45 1.38
C ASP A 151 -26.32 -5.90 2.31
N GLU A 152 -26.01 -7.19 2.32
CA GLU A 152 -24.85 -7.70 3.01
C GLU A 152 -23.54 -7.19 2.36
N PHE A 153 -23.48 -7.17 1.04
CA PHE A 153 -22.32 -6.58 0.33
C PHE A 153 -22.10 -5.12 0.70
N ILE A 154 -23.18 -4.31 0.73
CA ILE A 154 -23.11 -2.89 1.11
C ILE A 154 -22.68 -2.77 2.57
N LYS A 155 -23.21 -3.59 3.47
CA LYS A 155 -22.85 -3.61 4.89
C LYS A 155 -21.37 -3.92 5.13
N TYR A 156 -20.81 -4.86 4.40
CA TYR A 156 -19.40 -5.25 4.52
C TYR A 156 -18.46 -4.42 3.64
N GLY A 157 -19.00 -3.51 2.83
CA GLY A 157 -18.23 -2.58 2.02
C GLY A 157 -17.34 -3.24 0.96
N GLY A 158 -17.66 -4.47 0.53
CA GLY A 158 -16.83 -5.23 -0.43
C GLY A 158 -15.45 -5.59 0.11
N THR A 159 -15.30 -5.75 1.42
CA THR A 159 -14.05 -6.19 2.07
C THR A 159 -14.02 -7.69 2.26
N LEU A 160 -12.80 -8.28 2.32
CA LEU A 160 -12.61 -9.69 2.70
C LEU A 160 -12.76 -9.89 4.21
N SER A 161 -13.90 -9.53 4.78
CA SER A 161 -14.18 -9.71 6.20
C SER A 161 -15.46 -10.52 6.41
N PRO A 162 -15.42 -11.86 6.25
CA PRO A 162 -16.60 -12.71 6.35
C PRO A 162 -17.17 -12.83 7.77
N SER A 163 -16.49 -12.30 8.79
CA SER A 163 -16.86 -12.47 10.20
C SER A 163 -17.91 -11.47 10.72
N GLY A 164 -18.62 -10.79 9.84
CA GLY A 164 -19.74 -9.95 10.24
C GLY A 164 -19.37 -8.61 10.90
N ILE A 165 -18.13 -8.15 10.75
CA ILE A 165 -17.75 -6.84 11.24
C ILE A 165 -18.23 -5.80 10.23
N ASP A 166 -19.17 -4.96 10.66
CA ASP A 166 -19.59 -3.79 9.88
C ASP A 166 -18.37 -2.95 9.51
N TYR A 167 -18.20 -2.71 8.21
CA TYR A 167 -17.07 -1.94 7.68
C TYR A 167 -17.02 -0.54 8.30
N ASN A 168 -18.16 0.15 8.37
CA ASN A 168 -18.21 1.51 8.90
C ASN A 168 -17.79 1.55 10.37
N SER A 169 -18.31 0.65 11.20
CA SER A 169 -17.93 0.59 12.61
C SER A 169 -16.47 0.21 12.79
N SER A 170 -15.89 -0.57 11.88
CA SER A 170 -14.48 -0.95 11.96
C SER A 170 -13.52 0.14 11.46
N VAL A 171 -13.95 0.96 10.50
CA VAL A 171 -13.15 2.08 9.97
C VAL A 171 -13.10 3.23 10.97
N PHE A 172 -14.22 3.54 11.59
CA PHE A 172 -14.34 4.65 12.56
C PHE A 172 -14.15 4.23 14.02
N ASN A 173 -13.61 3.04 14.26
CA ASN A 173 -13.40 2.48 15.60
C ASN A 173 -12.24 3.13 16.36
N SER A 174 -11.28 3.72 15.67
CA SER A 174 -10.15 4.40 16.29
C SER A 174 -9.71 5.60 15.46
N PRO A 175 -9.07 6.61 16.09
CA PRO A 175 -8.52 7.75 15.38
C PRO A 175 -7.61 7.33 14.22
N LYS A 176 -6.74 6.33 14.41
CA LYS A 176 -5.82 5.84 13.38
C LYS A 176 -6.53 5.23 12.18
N THR A 177 -7.55 4.40 12.39
CA THR A 177 -8.30 3.80 11.27
C THR A 177 -9.14 4.83 10.54
N THR A 178 -9.64 5.84 11.24
CA THR A 178 -10.35 6.99 10.64
C THR A 178 -9.39 7.82 9.79
N GLU A 179 -8.21 8.14 10.30
CA GLU A 179 -7.17 8.88 9.58
C GLU A 179 -6.71 8.13 8.32
N ASP A 180 -6.43 6.84 8.41
CA ASP A 180 -6.08 5.99 7.26
C ASP A 180 -7.20 6.02 6.19
N TYR A 181 -8.47 6.00 6.60
CA TYR A 181 -9.60 6.07 5.67
C TYR A 181 -9.68 7.44 4.99
N ILE A 182 -9.57 8.52 5.76
CA ILE A 182 -9.62 9.89 5.26
C ILE A 182 -8.46 10.11 4.28
N ASN A 183 -7.24 9.79 4.67
CA ASN A 183 -6.06 9.95 3.83
C ASN A 183 -6.20 9.15 2.53
N SER A 184 -6.66 7.92 2.58
CA SER A 184 -6.79 7.07 1.39
C SER A 184 -7.96 7.46 0.49
N SER A 185 -9.14 7.76 1.05
CA SER A 185 -10.34 8.06 0.26
C SER A 185 -10.32 9.49 -0.28
N ILE A 186 -9.90 10.45 0.54
CA ILE A 186 -9.89 11.85 0.16
C ILE A 186 -8.72 12.15 -0.75
N ALA A 187 -7.54 11.63 -0.45
CA ALA A 187 -6.38 11.79 -1.31
C ALA A 187 -6.64 11.24 -2.72
N HIS A 188 -7.28 10.07 -2.82
CA HIS A 188 -7.62 9.51 -4.12
C HIS A 188 -8.60 10.38 -4.90
N ASN A 189 -9.61 10.94 -4.24
CA ASN A 189 -10.56 11.86 -4.86
C ASN A 189 -9.91 13.19 -5.24
N ILE A 190 -9.07 13.75 -4.38
CA ILE A 190 -8.32 14.98 -4.66
C ILE A 190 -7.34 14.74 -5.80
N GLN A 191 -6.60 13.65 -5.79
CA GLN A 191 -5.66 13.28 -6.85
C GLN A 191 -6.37 13.11 -8.20
N HIS A 192 -7.53 12.45 -8.22
CA HIS A 192 -8.33 12.30 -9.42
C HIS A 192 -8.83 13.64 -9.95
N SER A 193 -9.27 14.53 -9.06
CA SER A 193 -9.73 15.88 -9.39
C SER A 193 -8.58 16.80 -9.83
N LEU A 194 -7.40 16.62 -9.27
CA LEU A 194 -6.20 17.43 -9.56
C LEU A 194 -5.38 16.91 -10.75
N LYS A 195 -5.66 15.73 -11.28
CA LYS A 195 -5.02 15.26 -12.54
C LYS A 195 -5.13 16.28 -13.70
N PHE A 196 -6.10 17.19 -13.62
CA PHE A 196 -6.32 18.27 -14.56
C PHE A 196 -5.72 19.62 -14.13
N TYR A 197 -5.23 19.74 -12.89
CA TYR A 197 -4.68 20.96 -12.31
C TYR A 197 -3.31 20.67 -11.70
N GLN A 198 -2.33 20.39 -12.55
CA GLN A 198 -0.94 20.24 -12.13
C GLN A 198 -0.35 21.60 -11.72
N HIS A 199 -0.59 22.04 -10.49
CA HIS A 199 0.10 23.18 -9.90
C HIS A 199 0.79 22.74 -8.60
N GLU A 200 2.11 22.77 -8.61
CA GLU A 200 3.02 22.41 -7.52
C GLU A 200 2.66 23.00 -6.14
N SER A 201 2.02 24.19 -6.11
CA SER A 201 1.67 24.87 -4.86
C SER A 201 0.57 24.18 -4.04
N HIS A 202 -0.32 23.44 -4.66
CA HIS A 202 -1.44 22.76 -3.97
C HIS A 202 -1.01 21.48 -3.29
N PHE A 203 -0.06 20.77 -3.87
CA PHE A 203 0.53 19.57 -3.26
C PHE A 203 1.35 19.90 -2.02
N ARG A 204 2.05 21.03 -2.01
CA ARG A 204 2.85 21.47 -0.87
C ARG A 204 1.98 21.73 0.36
N SER A 205 0.84 22.39 0.19
CA SER A 205 -0.10 22.64 1.29
C SER A 205 -0.74 21.35 1.82
N LEU A 206 -1.08 20.41 0.94
CA LEU A 206 -1.62 19.11 1.32
C LEU A 206 -0.59 18.30 2.12
N ARG A 207 0.66 18.32 1.70
CA ARG A 207 1.76 17.67 2.41
C ARG A 207 1.95 18.26 3.81
N GLU A 208 1.99 19.58 3.95
CA GLU A 208 2.14 20.23 5.26
C GLU A 208 1.01 19.84 6.23
N LEU A 209 -0.23 19.75 5.75
CA LEU A 209 -1.37 19.30 6.55
C LEU A 209 -1.23 17.81 6.93
N TYR A 210 -0.73 16.99 6.03
CA TYR A 210 -0.49 15.57 6.27
C TYR A 210 0.59 15.38 7.35
N GLU A 211 1.76 15.99 7.20
CA GLU A 211 2.89 15.88 8.13
C GLU A 211 2.55 16.39 9.54
N LYS A 212 1.69 17.41 9.62
CA LYS A 212 1.22 17.96 10.89
C LYS A 212 0.03 17.20 11.50
N HIS A 213 -0.43 16.12 10.86
CA HIS A 213 -1.66 15.40 11.24
C HIS A 213 -2.92 16.31 11.34
N GLU A 214 -2.93 17.40 10.60
CA GLU A 214 -4.02 18.39 10.59
C GLU A 214 -5.04 18.16 9.47
N LEU A 215 -4.79 17.21 8.57
CA LEU A 215 -5.67 16.96 7.41
C LEU A 215 -7.10 16.60 7.84
N THR A 216 -7.25 15.72 8.83
CA THR A 216 -8.55 15.34 9.39
C THR A 216 -9.29 16.55 9.98
N ASN A 217 -8.58 17.41 10.71
CA ASN A 217 -9.15 18.62 11.30
C ASN A 217 -9.57 19.64 10.24
N ALA A 218 -8.76 19.79 9.17
CA ALA A 218 -9.09 20.69 8.07
C ALA A 218 -10.35 20.23 7.33
N ILE A 219 -10.52 18.93 7.14
CA ILE A 219 -11.68 18.35 6.48
C ILE A 219 -12.94 18.48 7.35
N SER A 220 -12.85 18.18 8.64
CA SER A 220 -13.97 18.33 9.57
C SER A 220 -14.51 19.77 9.57
N ARG A 221 -13.62 20.79 9.51
CA ARG A 221 -14.03 22.20 9.44
C ARG A 221 -14.70 22.59 8.11
N VAL A 222 -14.49 21.83 7.04
CA VAL A 222 -15.13 22.10 5.74
C VAL A 222 -16.52 21.46 5.66
N VAL A 223 -16.75 20.41 6.43
CA VAL A 223 -18.01 19.64 6.45
C VAL A 223 -19.01 20.18 7.48
N GLU A 224 -18.56 20.93 8.50
CA GLU A 224 -19.41 21.70 9.43
C GLU A 224 -19.91 23.01 8.80
#